data_3f563ae6015e00d5444c29f85bfbcccf
#
_entry.id   3f563ae6015e00d5444c29f85bfbcccf
#
_cell.length_a   1.000
_cell.length_b   1.000
_cell.length_c   1.000
_cell.angle_alpha   90.00
_cell.angle_beta   90.00
_cell.angle_gamma   90.00
#
_symmetry.space_group_name_H-M   'P 1'
#
loop_
_entity.id
_entity.type
_entity.pdbx_description
1 polymer ?
#
loop_
_entity_poly.entity_id
_entity_poly.type
_entity_poly.pdbx_seq_one_letter_code
_entity_poly.pdbx_strand_id
1 'polypeptide(L)'
;PDMYRLLTDKDWMKAMMPLHDKDYPVYDGEPNDDYAKRDYYLAPKIPVAWSQGKPFNNQCPLIGGEHAVAGCVAIAVGQAMTLTGVPASLSHYRDEYLGIRNIVTAKSYESYPEYGKKVSQLIASIGPAVGMNYGLTSSGTSDLRGAVNLFLEMGMHVSQSKKVIKRVLQKHQKGFILVGSFPNDSNSGHCYLIDGYSYQVKNEDATALLHVNFGWGPECNGFFLVNLFAPHFDPERTVDSNGKALPTYPRDWHLYCIYD
;
A
#
# COMPACT_ATOMS: atom_id res chain seq x y z
N PRO A 1 -0.41 -5.82 22.04
CA PRO A 1 -0.04 -6.57 20.84
C PRO A 1 0.95 -5.75 20.04
N ASP A 2 2.08 -6.36 19.75
CA ASP A 2 3.19 -5.72 19.07
C ASP A 2 2.79 -5.44 17.61
N MET A 3 2.84 -4.20 17.18
CA MET A 3 2.49 -3.81 15.81
C MET A 3 3.44 -4.42 14.77
N TYR A 4 4.63 -4.81 15.18
CA TYR A 4 5.52 -5.62 14.34
C TYR A 4 4.88 -6.96 14.00
N ARG A 5 4.26 -7.60 14.97
CA ARG A 5 3.49 -8.82 14.79
C ARG A 5 2.29 -8.60 13.87
N LEU A 6 1.63 -7.44 13.98
CA LEU A 6 0.56 -7.00 13.08
C LEU A 6 0.99 -6.90 11.62
N LEU A 7 2.19 -6.38 11.35
CA LEU A 7 2.68 -6.14 9.99
C LEU A 7 3.41 -7.35 9.40
N THR A 8 3.77 -8.34 10.23
CA THR A 8 4.51 -9.53 9.82
C THR A 8 3.72 -10.83 9.98
N ASP A 9 2.70 -10.84 10.82
CA ASP A 9 1.83 -12.00 11.07
C ASP A 9 0.55 -11.89 10.22
N LYS A 10 0.52 -12.63 9.12
CA LYS A 10 -0.61 -12.67 8.18
C LYS A 10 -1.91 -13.17 8.84
N ASP A 11 -1.83 -14.10 9.78
CA ASP A 11 -3.01 -14.66 10.43
C ASP A 11 -3.61 -13.66 11.41
N TRP A 12 -2.77 -12.90 12.09
CA TRP A 12 -3.22 -11.84 12.96
C TRP A 12 -3.88 -10.70 12.17
N MET A 13 -3.33 -10.32 10.99
CA MET A 13 -3.95 -9.32 10.14
C MET A 13 -5.28 -9.78 9.56
N LYS A 14 -5.41 -11.04 9.17
CA LYS A 14 -6.70 -11.63 8.77
C LYS A 14 -7.75 -11.54 9.89
N ALA A 15 -7.35 -11.82 11.13
CA ALA A 15 -8.23 -11.74 12.29
C ALA A 15 -8.66 -10.30 12.61
N MET A 16 -7.88 -9.32 12.22
CA MET A 16 -8.15 -7.88 12.43
C MET A 16 -8.83 -7.20 11.24
N MET A 17 -9.09 -7.91 10.14
CA MET A 17 -9.85 -7.37 9.00
C MET A 17 -11.31 -7.14 9.42
N PRO A 18 -11.74 -5.89 9.58
CA PRO A 18 -13.03 -5.64 10.23
C PRO A 18 -14.24 -5.89 9.34
N LEU A 19 -14.14 -5.89 8.02
CA LEU A 19 -15.33 -5.99 7.17
C LEU A 19 -14.99 -6.27 5.69
N HIS A 20 -15.80 -7.10 5.06
CA HIS A 20 -15.75 -7.36 3.61
C HIS A 20 -16.35 -6.19 2.82
N ASP A 21 -15.76 -5.91 1.64
CA ASP A 21 -16.20 -4.86 0.69
C ASP A 21 -17.69 -4.89 0.31
N LYS A 22 -18.41 -5.97 0.64
CA LYS A 22 -19.81 -6.17 0.24
C LYS A 22 -20.84 -5.39 1.08
N ASP A 23 -20.41 -4.86 2.24
CA ASP A 23 -21.35 -4.32 3.23
C ASP A 23 -21.42 -2.78 3.26
N TYR A 24 -20.70 -2.10 2.34
CA TYR A 24 -20.65 -0.65 2.30
C TYR A 24 -21.44 -0.06 1.12
N PRO A 25 -22.33 0.91 1.35
CA PRO A 25 -22.97 1.65 0.26
C PRO A 25 -21.92 2.51 -0.46
N VAL A 26 -21.83 2.36 -1.77
CA VAL A 26 -21.07 3.26 -2.63
C VAL A 26 -21.76 4.62 -2.66
N TYR A 27 -21.03 5.67 -2.28
CA TYR A 27 -21.49 7.05 -2.35
C TYR A 27 -20.78 7.76 -3.51
N ASP A 28 -21.53 8.23 -4.50
CA ASP A 28 -21.06 8.91 -5.71
C ASP A 28 -21.26 10.44 -5.72
N GLY A 29 -21.48 11.03 -4.54
CA GLY A 29 -21.71 12.47 -4.38
C GLY A 29 -20.45 13.28 -4.09
N GLU A 30 -20.48 14.58 -4.47
CA GLU A 30 -19.43 15.55 -4.15
C GLU A 30 -19.25 15.70 -2.63
N PRO A 31 -17.99 15.78 -2.16
CA PRO A 31 -17.70 15.96 -0.74
C PRO A 31 -18.17 17.34 -0.26
N ASN A 32 -19.14 17.34 0.64
CA ASN A 32 -19.64 18.52 1.31
C ASN A 32 -19.14 18.50 2.77
N ASP A 33 -18.89 19.65 3.40
CA ASP A 33 -18.39 19.80 4.78
C ASP A 33 -19.29 19.18 5.88
N ASP A 34 -20.46 18.67 5.50
CA ASP A 34 -21.38 17.93 6.36
C ASP A 34 -20.95 16.46 6.66
N TYR A 35 -19.71 16.09 6.36
CA TYR A 35 -19.17 14.74 6.59
C TYR A 35 -19.22 14.24 8.03
N ALA A 36 -19.29 15.14 8.97
CA ALA A 36 -19.38 14.79 10.39
C ALA A 36 -20.67 14.01 10.77
N LYS A 37 -21.61 13.85 9.82
CA LYS A 37 -22.92 13.24 10.08
C LYS A 37 -23.35 12.12 9.14
N ARG A 38 -22.50 11.71 8.19
CA ARG A 38 -22.86 10.70 7.17
C ARG A 38 -21.74 9.71 6.93
N ASP A 39 -22.12 8.48 6.65
CA ASP A 39 -21.19 7.46 6.16
C ASP A 39 -20.59 7.88 4.82
N TYR A 40 -19.29 7.66 4.68
CA TYR A 40 -18.54 7.94 3.46
C TYR A 40 -17.65 6.75 3.12
N TYR A 41 -17.67 6.34 1.86
CA TYR A 41 -16.86 5.24 1.36
C TYR A 41 -16.14 5.62 0.08
N LEU A 42 -14.83 5.42 0.06
CA LEU A 42 -13.99 5.51 -1.11
C LEU A 42 -13.37 4.14 -1.38
N ALA A 43 -13.79 3.51 -2.46
CA ALA A 43 -13.27 2.22 -2.86
C ALA A 43 -11.76 2.23 -3.06
N PRO A 44 -11.08 1.09 -2.86
CA PRO A 44 -9.68 0.94 -3.22
C PRO A 44 -9.43 1.30 -4.68
N LYS A 45 -8.41 2.10 -4.95
CA LYS A 45 -8.07 2.57 -6.30
C LYS A 45 -7.14 1.64 -7.05
N ILE A 46 -6.31 0.90 -6.30
CA ILE A 46 -5.32 -0.02 -6.87
C ILE A 46 -5.98 -1.39 -7.06
N PRO A 47 -6.19 -1.82 -8.32
CA PRO A 47 -7.05 -2.97 -8.63
C PRO A 47 -6.36 -4.32 -8.46
N VAL A 48 -5.10 -4.35 -8.00
CA VAL A 48 -4.27 -5.55 -7.96
C VAL A 48 -3.79 -5.87 -6.55
N ALA A 49 -3.56 -7.16 -6.28
CA ALA A 49 -3.11 -7.66 -4.99
C ALA A 49 -1.98 -8.69 -5.20
N TRP A 50 -0.78 -8.18 -5.49
CA TRP A 50 0.40 -8.99 -5.73
C TRP A 50 1.09 -9.38 -4.42
N SER A 51 1.99 -10.36 -4.50
CA SER A 51 2.79 -10.83 -3.38
C SER A 51 4.29 -10.84 -3.73
N GLN A 52 5.14 -10.97 -2.72
CA GLN A 52 6.59 -10.92 -2.91
C GLN A 52 7.20 -12.24 -3.40
N GLY A 53 6.46 -13.34 -3.28
CA GLY A 53 6.88 -14.67 -3.72
C GLY A 53 6.35 -15.03 -5.11
N LYS A 54 6.45 -16.32 -5.43
CA LYS A 54 5.92 -16.87 -6.71
C LYS A 54 4.44 -16.56 -6.87
N PRO A 55 4.00 -16.22 -8.11
CA PRO A 55 4.79 -16.18 -9.34
C PRO A 55 5.45 -14.81 -9.61
N PHE A 56 5.22 -13.80 -8.77
CA PHE A 56 5.61 -12.42 -9.03
C PHE A 56 7.13 -12.18 -8.99
N ASN A 57 7.88 -13.03 -8.29
CA ASN A 57 9.34 -12.97 -8.24
C ASN A 57 10.06 -13.81 -9.31
N ASN A 58 9.33 -14.40 -10.26
CA ASN A 58 9.91 -15.31 -11.28
C ASN A 58 10.96 -14.67 -12.21
N GLN A 59 11.13 -13.35 -12.17
CA GLN A 59 12.16 -12.63 -12.93
C GLN A 59 13.15 -11.88 -12.01
N CYS A 60 13.02 -12.03 -10.70
CA CYS A 60 13.99 -11.49 -9.74
C CYS A 60 15.34 -12.22 -9.84
N PRO A 61 16.45 -11.63 -9.39
CA PRO A 61 17.77 -12.25 -9.44
C PRO A 61 17.81 -13.66 -8.82
N LEU A 62 18.65 -14.51 -9.38
CA LEU A 62 18.90 -15.84 -8.84
C LEU A 62 19.99 -15.78 -7.75
N ILE A 63 19.73 -16.44 -6.64
CA ILE A 63 20.67 -16.65 -5.55
C ILE A 63 20.71 -18.17 -5.27
N GLY A 64 21.85 -18.79 -5.51
CA GLY A 64 21.98 -20.23 -5.32
C GLY A 64 21.02 -21.09 -6.19
N GLY A 65 20.55 -20.55 -7.33
CA GLY A 65 19.63 -21.25 -8.23
C GLY A 65 18.14 -21.00 -7.96
N GLU A 66 17.82 -20.25 -6.91
CA GLU A 66 16.44 -19.85 -6.58
C GLU A 66 16.23 -18.35 -6.81
N HIS A 67 15.04 -17.94 -7.24
CA HIS A 67 14.70 -16.52 -7.36
C HIS A 67 14.57 -15.88 -5.99
N ALA A 68 15.25 -14.76 -5.79
CA ALA A 68 15.07 -13.89 -4.62
C ALA A 68 13.62 -13.46 -4.46
N VAL A 69 13.16 -13.19 -3.24
CA VAL A 69 11.86 -12.55 -3.04
C VAL A 69 11.89 -11.13 -3.63
N ALA A 70 10.75 -10.70 -4.18
CA ALA A 70 10.66 -9.43 -4.91
C ALA A 70 10.94 -8.19 -4.05
N GLY A 71 10.64 -8.27 -2.75
CA GLY A 71 10.73 -7.17 -1.81
C GLY A 71 9.48 -6.27 -1.80
N CYS A 72 9.10 -5.84 -0.60
CA CYS A 72 7.86 -5.09 -0.39
C CYS A 72 7.80 -3.76 -1.15
N VAL A 73 8.94 -3.07 -1.28
CA VAL A 73 9.01 -1.79 -2.01
C VAL A 73 8.74 -1.99 -3.50
N ALA A 74 9.33 -3.01 -4.13
CA ALA A 74 9.10 -3.28 -5.55
C ALA A 74 7.64 -3.69 -5.83
N ILE A 75 7.04 -4.47 -4.93
CA ILE A 75 5.62 -4.84 -5.01
C ILE A 75 4.72 -3.61 -4.84
N ALA A 76 4.93 -2.79 -3.81
CA ALA A 76 4.13 -1.59 -3.58
C ALA A 76 4.21 -0.63 -4.78
N VAL A 77 5.42 -0.34 -5.26
CA VAL A 77 5.63 0.54 -6.44
C VAL A 77 4.98 -0.05 -7.68
N GLY A 78 5.17 -1.33 -7.97
CA GLY A 78 4.58 -2.00 -9.14
C GLY A 78 3.05 -1.98 -9.10
N GLN A 79 2.45 -2.25 -7.93
CA GLN A 79 0.99 -2.15 -7.75
C GLN A 79 0.50 -0.71 -7.95
N ALA A 80 1.19 0.29 -7.41
CA ALA A 80 0.84 1.69 -7.62
C ALA A 80 0.93 2.10 -9.10
N MET A 81 1.88 1.55 -9.87
CA MET A 81 2.01 1.77 -11.31
C MET A 81 0.80 1.26 -12.11
N THR A 82 0.01 0.33 -11.59
CA THR A 82 -1.27 -0.05 -12.22
C THR A 82 -2.31 1.09 -12.16
N LEU A 83 -2.14 2.04 -11.26
CA LEU A 83 -2.98 3.24 -11.15
C LEU A 83 -2.37 4.44 -11.89
N THR A 84 -1.06 4.67 -11.73
CA THR A 84 -0.39 5.89 -12.18
C THR A 84 0.15 5.80 -13.60
N GLY A 85 0.47 4.61 -14.08
CA GLY A 85 1.30 4.36 -15.25
C GLY A 85 2.74 4.01 -14.88
N VAL A 86 3.56 3.81 -15.89
CA VAL A 86 4.97 3.41 -15.77
C VAL A 86 5.87 4.57 -16.19
N PRO A 87 6.93 4.91 -15.45
CA PRO A 87 7.83 6.03 -15.77
C PRO A 87 8.67 5.76 -17.03
N ALA A 88 9.22 6.82 -17.62
CA ALA A 88 10.00 6.75 -18.85
C ALA A 88 11.28 5.91 -18.69
N SER A 89 11.89 5.89 -17.51
CA SER A 89 13.04 5.04 -17.18
C SER A 89 12.75 3.54 -17.28
N LEU A 90 11.47 3.16 -17.18
CA LEU A 90 10.97 1.80 -17.38
C LEU A 90 10.12 1.72 -18.67
N SER A 91 10.50 2.43 -19.72
CA SER A 91 9.70 2.72 -20.91
C SER A 91 9.25 1.47 -21.69
N HIS A 92 10.02 0.39 -21.67
CA HIS A 92 9.67 -0.86 -22.35
C HIS A 92 8.44 -1.57 -21.76
N TYR A 93 7.88 -1.08 -20.64
CA TYR A 93 6.62 -1.58 -20.06
C TYR A 93 5.45 -0.62 -20.25
N ARG A 94 5.65 0.56 -20.83
CA ARG A 94 4.60 1.60 -20.94
C ARG A 94 3.43 1.17 -21.82
N ASP A 95 3.73 0.56 -22.96
CA ASP A 95 2.71 0.13 -23.94
C ASP A 95 1.89 -1.08 -23.43
N GLU A 96 2.40 -1.74 -22.40
CA GLU A 96 1.81 -2.93 -21.80
C GLU A 96 1.07 -2.65 -20.49
N TYR A 97 1.04 -1.38 -20.09
CA TYR A 97 0.44 -0.92 -18.84
C TYR A 97 -0.99 -1.45 -18.61
N LEU A 98 -1.83 -1.45 -19.65
CA LEU A 98 -3.20 -1.96 -19.53
C LEU A 98 -3.23 -3.48 -19.30
N GLY A 99 -2.26 -4.20 -19.86
CA GLY A 99 -2.14 -5.67 -19.69
C GLY A 99 -1.78 -6.06 -18.26
N ILE A 100 -0.86 -5.34 -17.62
CA ILE A 100 -0.44 -5.67 -16.26
C ILE A 100 -1.56 -5.45 -15.22
N ARG A 101 -2.51 -4.56 -15.49
CA ARG A 101 -3.70 -4.35 -14.63
C ARG A 101 -4.63 -5.56 -14.58
N ASN A 102 -4.60 -6.41 -15.58
CA ASN A 102 -5.41 -7.64 -15.63
C ASN A 102 -4.84 -8.75 -14.74
N ILE A 103 -3.60 -8.61 -14.31
CA ILE A 103 -2.97 -9.56 -13.37
C ILE A 103 -3.30 -9.13 -11.95
N VAL A 104 -4.52 -9.42 -11.52
CA VAL A 104 -5.02 -9.00 -10.20
C VAL A 104 -4.35 -9.79 -9.07
N THR A 105 -4.21 -11.10 -9.23
CA THR A 105 -3.65 -12.02 -8.23
C THR A 105 -2.75 -13.07 -8.88
N ALA A 106 -2.16 -13.95 -8.10
CA ALA A 106 -1.42 -15.11 -8.59
C ALA A 106 -2.25 -15.99 -9.54
N LYS A 107 -3.55 -16.16 -9.25
CA LYS A 107 -4.47 -16.91 -10.13
C LYS A 107 -4.62 -16.26 -11.51
N SER A 108 -4.71 -14.93 -11.56
CA SER A 108 -4.74 -14.22 -12.86
C SER A 108 -3.42 -14.36 -13.61
N TYR A 109 -2.30 -14.40 -12.88
CA TYR A 109 -0.99 -14.65 -13.48
C TYR A 109 -0.95 -15.98 -14.22
N GLU A 110 -1.45 -17.05 -13.61
CA GLU A 110 -1.54 -18.38 -14.21
C GLU A 110 -2.47 -18.42 -15.43
N SER A 111 -3.58 -17.67 -15.38
CA SER A 111 -4.55 -17.59 -16.47
C SER A 111 -4.06 -16.79 -17.68
N TYR A 112 -3.17 -15.82 -17.47
CA TYR A 112 -2.63 -14.92 -18.49
C TYR A 112 -1.10 -14.86 -18.41
N PRO A 113 -0.37 -15.96 -18.72
CA PRO A 113 1.06 -16.08 -18.45
C PRO A 113 1.92 -15.04 -19.17
N GLU A 114 1.52 -14.59 -20.35
CA GLU A 114 2.20 -13.53 -21.10
C GLU A 114 2.23 -12.21 -20.30
N TYR A 115 1.07 -11.75 -19.82
CA TYR A 115 0.99 -10.55 -18.99
C TYR A 115 1.59 -10.77 -17.59
N GLY A 116 1.43 -11.97 -17.04
CA GLY A 116 2.08 -12.36 -15.79
C GLY A 116 3.59 -12.24 -15.85
N LYS A 117 4.21 -12.74 -16.94
CA LYS A 117 5.65 -12.57 -17.17
C LYS A 117 6.06 -11.10 -17.22
N LYS A 118 5.26 -10.23 -17.86
CA LYS A 118 5.51 -8.78 -17.90
C LYS A 118 5.43 -8.13 -16.52
N VAL A 119 4.49 -8.57 -15.68
CA VAL A 119 4.41 -8.12 -14.29
C VAL A 119 5.68 -8.48 -13.52
N SER A 120 6.13 -9.74 -13.58
CA SER A 120 7.37 -10.13 -12.88
C SER A 120 8.62 -9.46 -13.47
N GLN A 121 8.65 -9.17 -14.77
CA GLN A 121 9.73 -8.37 -15.40
C GLN A 121 9.71 -6.92 -14.91
N LEU A 122 8.53 -6.27 -14.81
CA LEU A 122 8.37 -4.93 -14.25
C LEU A 122 8.87 -4.89 -12.80
N ILE A 123 8.43 -5.83 -11.97
CA ILE A 123 8.85 -5.93 -10.57
C ILE A 123 10.37 -6.07 -10.46
N ALA A 124 10.98 -6.94 -11.27
CA ALA A 124 12.43 -7.12 -11.31
C ALA A 124 13.19 -5.87 -11.78
N SER A 125 12.58 -5.05 -12.65
CA SER A 125 13.15 -3.78 -13.12
C SER A 125 13.04 -2.66 -12.08
N ILE A 126 11.97 -2.65 -11.29
CA ILE A 126 11.79 -1.69 -10.19
C ILE A 126 12.88 -1.89 -9.13
N GLY A 127 13.26 -3.14 -8.84
CA GLY A 127 14.22 -3.43 -7.78
C GLY A 127 15.52 -2.62 -7.85
N PRO A 128 16.29 -2.65 -8.95
CA PRO A 128 17.48 -1.81 -9.08
C PRO A 128 17.18 -0.30 -8.99
N ALA A 129 16.06 0.16 -9.55
CA ALA A 129 15.67 1.56 -9.52
C ALA A 129 15.38 2.07 -8.10
N VAL A 130 14.92 1.19 -7.21
CA VAL A 130 14.68 1.54 -5.79
C VAL A 130 15.83 1.16 -4.86
N GLY A 131 16.93 0.63 -5.40
CA GLY A 131 18.10 0.21 -4.60
C GLY A 131 17.82 -1.05 -3.78
N MET A 132 17.15 -2.04 -4.38
CA MET A 132 16.79 -3.29 -3.70
C MET A 132 18.03 -4.13 -3.38
N ASN A 133 18.17 -4.50 -2.12
CA ASN A 133 19.07 -5.55 -1.67
C ASN A 133 18.29 -6.87 -1.63
N TYR A 134 18.64 -7.80 -2.52
CA TYR A 134 17.91 -9.04 -2.73
C TYR A 134 18.38 -10.17 -1.80
N GLY A 135 17.42 -10.98 -1.31
CA GLY A 135 17.67 -12.19 -0.53
C GLY A 135 16.60 -13.25 -0.78
N LEU A 136 16.86 -14.49 -0.36
CA LEU A 136 15.93 -15.61 -0.54
C LEU A 136 14.75 -15.55 0.42
N THR A 137 14.94 -15.02 1.61
CA THR A 137 13.91 -14.93 2.65
C THR A 137 13.35 -13.53 2.81
N SER A 138 14.14 -12.49 2.50
CA SER A 138 13.73 -11.09 2.56
C SER A 138 14.53 -10.27 1.55
N SER A 139 13.88 -9.28 0.95
CA SER A 139 14.52 -8.25 0.11
C SER A 139 14.00 -6.89 0.54
N GLY A 140 14.85 -5.88 0.60
CA GLY A 140 14.49 -4.56 1.10
C GLY A 140 15.40 -3.47 0.59
N THR A 141 15.03 -2.23 0.91
CA THR A 141 15.79 -1.02 0.59
C THR A 141 16.16 -0.29 1.88
N SER A 142 17.18 0.55 1.83
CA SER A 142 17.56 1.39 2.98
C SER A 142 16.58 2.54 3.22
N ASP A 143 15.88 2.98 2.18
CA ASP A 143 14.89 4.07 2.22
C ASP A 143 13.92 3.98 1.03
N LEU A 144 12.98 4.93 0.94
CA LEU A 144 11.98 5.01 -0.14
C LEU A 144 12.30 6.07 -1.20
N ARG A 145 13.48 6.69 -1.21
CA ARG A 145 13.82 7.76 -2.16
C ARG A 145 13.75 7.29 -3.60
N GLY A 146 14.26 6.09 -3.90
CA GLY A 146 14.17 5.51 -5.23
C GLY A 146 12.72 5.33 -5.69
N ALA A 147 11.84 4.84 -4.81
CA ALA A 147 10.42 4.69 -5.10
C ALA A 147 9.74 6.05 -5.36
N VAL A 148 10.01 7.05 -4.52
CA VAL A 148 9.49 8.41 -4.68
C VAL A 148 9.94 9.03 -5.99
N ASN A 149 11.22 8.87 -6.37
CA ASN A 149 11.77 9.41 -7.61
C ASN A 149 11.08 8.85 -8.86
N LEU A 150 10.69 7.59 -8.88
CA LEU A 150 9.94 7.01 -10.00
C LEU A 150 8.58 7.71 -10.21
N PHE A 151 7.90 8.13 -9.14
CA PHE A 151 6.65 8.88 -9.24
C PHE A 151 6.87 10.35 -9.61
N LEU A 152 7.93 10.99 -9.10
CA LEU A 152 8.32 12.34 -9.49
C LEU A 152 8.69 12.42 -10.98
N GLU A 153 9.35 11.40 -11.52
CA GLU A 153 9.66 11.29 -12.96
C GLU A 153 8.39 11.31 -13.82
N MET A 154 7.29 10.79 -13.32
CA MET A 154 5.98 10.82 -14.00
C MET A 154 5.23 12.16 -13.85
N GLY A 155 5.82 13.14 -13.20
CA GLY A 155 5.20 14.44 -12.94
C GLY A 155 4.17 14.42 -11.80
N MET A 156 4.18 13.38 -10.96
CA MET A 156 3.29 13.33 -9.81
C MET A 156 3.79 14.22 -8.67
N HIS A 157 2.88 14.75 -7.91
CA HIS A 157 3.19 15.49 -6.69
C HIS A 157 3.46 14.54 -5.52
N VAL A 158 4.39 14.94 -4.65
CA VAL A 158 4.74 14.18 -3.45
C VAL A 158 4.71 15.09 -2.23
N SER A 159 4.03 14.66 -1.16
CA SER A 159 3.97 15.38 0.11
C SER A 159 4.11 14.41 1.28
N GLN A 160 4.93 14.76 2.26
CA GLN A 160 5.04 14.04 3.53
C GLN A 160 4.09 14.57 4.61
N SER A 161 3.27 15.57 4.28
CA SER A 161 2.33 16.15 5.22
C SER A 161 1.13 15.23 5.45
N LYS A 162 0.95 14.78 6.68
CA LYS A 162 -0.21 13.98 7.11
C LYS A 162 -1.54 14.72 6.91
N LYS A 163 -1.53 16.05 6.93
CA LYS A 163 -2.72 16.91 6.74
C LYS A 163 -3.36 16.76 5.35
N VAL A 164 -2.62 16.27 4.36
CA VAL A 164 -3.15 16.11 2.99
C VAL A 164 -3.66 14.70 2.69
N ILE A 165 -3.49 13.72 3.57
CA ILE A 165 -3.86 12.31 3.34
C ILE A 165 -5.30 12.18 2.86
N LYS A 166 -6.26 12.69 3.63
CA LYS A 166 -7.68 12.65 3.28
C LYS A 166 -7.94 13.28 1.92
N ARG A 167 -7.38 14.47 1.67
CA ARG A 167 -7.51 15.17 0.38
C ARG A 167 -6.95 14.36 -0.78
N VAL A 168 -5.78 13.76 -0.62
CA VAL A 168 -5.14 12.94 -1.66
C VAL A 168 -6.00 11.73 -2.00
N LEU A 169 -6.52 11.04 -1.01
CA LEU A 169 -7.41 9.91 -1.24
C LEU A 169 -8.73 10.33 -1.89
N GLN A 170 -9.33 11.45 -1.48
CA GLN A 170 -10.66 11.87 -1.92
C GLN A 170 -10.69 12.65 -3.23
N LYS A 171 -9.70 13.52 -3.50
CA LYS A 171 -9.75 14.49 -4.59
C LYS A 171 -8.89 14.12 -5.79
N HIS A 172 -7.93 13.23 -5.64
CA HIS A 172 -6.99 12.86 -6.69
C HIS A 172 -7.28 11.44 -7.19
N GLN A 173 -7.61 11.30 -8.47
CA GLN A 173 -7.95 9.99 -9.07
C GLN A 173 -6.79 9.01 -8.97
N LYS A 174 -5.56 9.49 -9.15
CA LYS A 174 -4.34 8.69 -9.02
C LYS A 174 -3.66 8.85 -7.66
N GLY A 175 -4.37 9.42 -6.67
CA GLY A 175 -3.83 9.66 -5.35
C GLY A 175 -3.82 8.41 -4.47
N PHE A 176 -2.68 8.14 -3.84
CA PHE A 176 -2.47 7.07 -2.87
C PHE A 176 -1.38 7.47 -1.85
N ILE A 177 -1.20 6.66 -0.82
CA ILE A 177 -0.14 6.86 0.16
C ILE A 177 0.82 5.68 0.09
N LEU A 178 2.10 5.96 -0.13
CA LEU A 178 3.18 4.99 0.03
C LEU A 178 3.69 5.07 1.46
N VAL A 179 3.69 3.97 2.16
CA VAL A 179 4.08 3.89 3.57
C VAL A 179 5.28 2.98 3.72
N GLY A 180 6.33 3.47 4.36
CA GLY A 180 7.44 2.66 4.87
C GLY A 180 7.43 2.64 6.39
N SER A 181 7.45 1.47 6.99
CA SER A 181 7.54 1.26 8.44
C SER A 181 8.84 0.56 8.77
N PHE A 182 9.70 1.24 9.52
CA PHE A 182 10.99 0.73 9.94
C PHE A 182 11.05 0.68 11.47
N PRO A 183 11.19 -0.50 12.09
CA PRO A 183 11.39 -0.60 13.54
C PRO A 183 12.73 0.04 13.93
N ASN A 184 12.74 0.81 15.02
CA ASN A 184 13.94 1.52 15.49
C ASN A 184 15.11 0.59 15.86
N ASP A 185 14.82 -0.67 16.14
CA ASP A 185 15.75 -1.66 16.71
C ASP A 185 16.00 -2.87 15.80
N SER A 186 15.43 -2.90 14.60
CA SER A 186 15.59 -4.03 13.68
C SER A 186 15.82 -3.56 12.24
N ASN A 187 16.60 -4.36 11.51
CA ASN A 187 16.81 -4.18 10.06
C ASN A 187 15.59 -4.63 9.23
N SER A 188 14.46 -4.95 9.87
CA SER A 188 13.25 -5.38 9.21
C SER A 188 12.24 -4.24 9.13
N GLY A 189 11.83 -3.88 7.92
CA GLY A 189 10.79 -2.91 7.66
C GLY A 189 9.74 -3.49 6.73
N HIS A 190 8.65 -2.74 6.52
CA HIS A 190 7.66 -3.08 5.53
C HIS A 190 7.19 -1.85 4.77
N CYS A 191 6.99 -2.03 3.46
CA CYS A 191 6.44 -1.01 2.58
C CYS A 191 5.09 -1.48 2.03
N TYR A 192 4.08 -0.61 2.10
CA TYR A 192 2.72 -0.91 1.67
C TYR A 192 1.98 0.34 1.17
N LEU A 193 0.77 0.15 0.66
CA LEU A 193 -0.04 1.22 0.08
C LEU A 193 -1.32 1.44 0.88
N ILE A 194 -1.75 2.71 0.92
CA ILE A 194 -3.09 3.11 1.35
C ILE A 194 -3.75 3.81 0.17
N ASP A 195 -4.91 3.30 -0.26
CA ASP A 195 -5.57 3.74 -1.49
C ASP A 195 -7.09 3.85 -1.40
N GLY A 196 -7.64 3.63 -0.22
CA GLY A 196 -9.07 3.78 0.05
C GLY A 196 -9.34 4.34 1.44
N TYR A 197 -10.56 4.81 1.65
CA TYR A 197 -10.97 5.45 2.90
C TYR A 197 -12.44 5.18 3.17
N SER A 198 -12.78 4.85 4.40
CA SER A 198 -14.16 4.74 4.86
C SER A 198 -14.34 5.52 6.16
N TYR A 199 -15.46 6.19 6.28
CA TYR A 199 -15.87 6.89 7.48
C TYR A 199 -17.29 6.49 7.82
N GLN A 200 -17.51 6.01 9.02
CA GLN A 200 -18.80 5.54 9.49
C GLN A 200 -19.20 6.28 10.76
N VAL A 201 -20.46 6.65 10.82
CA VAL A 201 -21.09 7.25 12.01
C VAL A 201 -22.14 6.30 12.55
N LYS A 202 -21.94 5.80 13.76
CA LYS A 202 -22.91 4.93 14.44
C LYS A 202 -23.13 5.44 15.87
N ASN A 203 -24.37 5.80 16.21
CA ASN A 203 -24.74 6.25 17.56
C ASN A 203 -23.86 7.37 18.10
N GLU A 204 -23.60 8.41 17.29
CA GLU A 204 -22.71 9.55 17.61
C GLU A 204 -21.21 9.22 17.62
N ASP A 205 -20.83 7.95 17.57
CA ASP A 205 -19.44 7.53 17.41
C ASP A 205 -19.03 7.52 15.94
N ALA A 206 -17.86 8.08 15.65
CA ALA A 206 -17.30 8.13 14.30
C ALA A 206 -16.10 7.20 14.20
N THR A 207 -16.12 6.33 13.17
CA THR A 207 -15.03 5.41 12.90
C THR A 207 -14.44 5.68 11.52
N ALA A 208 -13.14 5.96 11.46
CA ALA A 208 -12.40 6.12 10.22
C ALA A 208 -11.57 4.87 9.94
N LEU A 209 -11.66 4.38 8.70
CA LEU A 209 -10.92 3.22 8.21
C LEU A 209 -10.10 3.61 6.98
N LEU A 210 -8.92 3.04 6.83
CA LEU A 210 -8.07 3.16 5.65
C LEU A 210 -7.96 1.80 4.97
N HIS A 211 -8.16 1.77 3.66
CA HIS A 211 -7.85 0.57 2.89
C HIS A 211 -6.35 0.44 2.73
N VAL A 212 -5.81 -0.72 3.11
CA VAL A 212 -4.38 -1.03 3.06
C VAL A 212 -4.15 -2.22 2.14
N ASN A 213 -3.22 -2.06 1.20
CA ASN A 213 -2.69 -3.12 0.37
C ASN A 213 -1.26 -3.43 0.82
N PHE A 214 -1.09 -4.54 1.53
CA PHE A 214 0.19 -4.92 2.14
C PHE A 214 1.19 -5.55 1.17
N GLY A 215 0.79 -5.88 -0.06
CA GLY A 215 1.68 -6.57 -1.00
C GLY A 215 1.98 -8.02 -0.61
N TRP A 216 1.05 -8.67 0.08
CA TRP A 216 1.13 -10.08 0.49
C TRP A 216 0.02 -10.96 -0.12
N GLY A 217 -0.56 -10.49 -1.22
CA GLY A 217 -1.72 -11.10 -1.86
C GLY A 217 -3.03 -10.54 -1.31
N PRO A 218 -4.17 -11.00 -1.83
CA PRO A 218 -5.48 -10.43 -1.51
C PRO A 218 -5.93 -10.71 -0.08
N GLU A 219 -5.45 -11.78 0.55
CA GLU A 219 -5.94 -12.24 1.85
C GLU A 219 -5.59 -11.29 3.01
N CYS A 220 -4.61 -10.42 2.82
CA CYS A 220 -4.17 -9.48 3.84
C CYS A 220 -4.66 -8.04 3.60
N ASN A 221 -5.23 -7.76 2.43
CA ASN A 221 -5.73 -6.43 2.10
C ASN A 221 -7.09 -6.19 2.75
N GLY A 222 -7.40 -4.94 3.10
CA GLY A 222 -8.68 -4.59 3.70
C GLY A 222 -8.70 -3.22 4.35
N PHE A 223 -9.82 -2.94 5.00
CA PHE A 223 -10.03 -1.69 5.74
C PHE A 223 -9.64 -1.84 7.21
N PHE A 224 -8.75 -1.00 7.68
CA PHE A 224 -8.20 -1.01 9.03
C PHE A 224 -8.49 0.30 9.74
N LEU A 225 -8.73 0.23 11.04
CA LEU A 225 -8.95 1.41 11.88
C LEU A 225 -7.78 2.39 11.75
N VAL A 226 -8.08 3.66 11.50
CA VAL A 226 -7.07 4.74 11.52
C VAL A 226 -6.31 4.76 12.83
N ASN A 227 -6.95 4.37 13.93
CA ASN A 227 -6.32 4.31 15.25
C ASN A 227 -5.14 3.32 15.35
N LEU A 228 -5.07 2.29 14.48
CA LEU A 228 -3.91 1.42 14.40
C LEU A 228 -2.68 2.16 13.87
N PHE A 229 -2.92 3.26 13.15
CA PHE A 229 -1.93 4.15 12.59
C PHE A 229 -1.95 5.53 13.30
N ALA A 230 -2.79 5.69 14.34
CA ALA A 230 -3.18 6.97 14.93
C ALA A 230 -2.03 7.87 15.39
N PRO A 231 -0.97 7.37 16.05
CA PRO A 231 0.12 8.26 16.45
C PRO A 231 0.76 8.99 15.26
N HIS A 232 0.54 8.48 14.05
CA HIS A 232 1.11 8.98 12.81
C HIS A 232 0.11 9.76 11.95
N PHE A 233 -1.20 9.47 12.08
CA PHE A 233 -2.25 10.13 11.32
C PHE A 233 -2.94 11.26 12.10
N ASP A 234 -2.94 11.17 13.43
CA ASP A 234 -3.43 12.23 14.32
C ASP A 234 -2.41 12.43 15.47
N PRO A 235 -1.40 13.26 15.27
CA PRO A 235 -0.37 13.51 16.28
C PRO A 235 -0.91 14.20 17.54
N GLU A 236 -2.12 14.77 17.51
CA GLU A 236 -2.76 15.40 18.66
C GLU A 236 -3.52 14.37 19.52
N ARG A 237 -3.80 13.20 18.98
CA ARG A 237 -4.53 12.15 19.70
C ARG A 237 -3.58 11.22 20.44
N THR A 238 -3.26 11.57 21.65
CA THR A 238 -2.38 10.79 22.54
C THR A 238 -3.12 9.78 23.43
N VAL A 239 -4.45 9.82 23.43
CA VAL A 239 -5.31 8.97 24.25
C VAL A 239 -6.46 8.38 23.42
N ASP A 240 -6.96 7.20 23.80
CA ASP A 240 -8.19 6.62 23.27
C ASP A 240 -9.45 7.34 23.77
N SER A 241 -10.64 6.91 23.34
CA SER A 241 -11.93 7.46 23.76
C SER A 241 -12.18 7.36 25.27
N ASN A 242 -11.44 6.53 25.99
CA ASN A 242 -11.53 6.31 27.43
C ASN A 242 -10.43 7.06 28.21
N GLY A 243 -9.65 7.93 27.54
CA GLY A 243 -8.56 8.67 28.15
C GLY A 243 -7.30 7.83 28.45
N LYS A 244 -7.24 6.59 27.96
CA LYS A 244 -6.06 5.72 28.11
C LYS A 244 -5.02 6.11 27.06
N ALA A 245 -3.76 6.26 27.49
CA ALA A 245 -2.65 6.53 26.58
C ALA A 245 -2.61 5.49 25.44
N LEU A 246 -2.62 5.98 24.21
CA LEU A 246 -2.40 5.14 23.04
C LEU A 246 -0.97 4.58 23.09
N PRO A 247 -0.76 3.31 22.74
CA PRO A 247 0.58 2.76 22.76
C PRO A 247 1.48 3.57 21.81
N THR A 248 2.55 4.11 22.35
CA THR A 248 3.63 4.72 21.56
C THR A 248 4.38 3.58 20.88
N TYR A 249 4.22 3.45 19.60
CA TYR A 249 4.97 2.48 18.82
C TYR A 249 6.33 3.07 18.46
N PRO A 250 7.44 2.45 18.87
CA PRO A 250 8.78 2.89 18.52
C PRO A 250 9.09 2.51 17.06
N ARG A 251 8.54 3.27 16.11
CA ARG A 251 8.75 3.03 14.68
C ARG A 251 8.84 4.35 13.94
N ASP A 252 9.84 4.46 13.09
CA ASP A 252 9.87 5.49 12.08
C ASP A 252 8.95 5.12 10.93
N TRP A 253 7.93 5.94 10.74
CA TRP A 253 7.00 5.84 9.63
C TRP A 253 7.30 6.92 8.61
N HIS A 254 7.60 6.50 7.40
CA HIS A 254 7.76 7.38 6.27
C HIS A 254 6.50 7.33 5.42
N LEU A 255 5.76 8.42 5.39
CA LEU A 255 4.52 8.58 4.65
C LEU A 255 4.75 9.51 3.48
N TYR A 256 4.43 9.04 2.28
CA TYR A 256 4.49 9.82 1.05
C TYR A 256 3.12 9.81 0.40
N CYS A 257 2.42 10.94 0.49
CA CYS A 257 1.19 11.20 -0.27
C CYS A 257 1.58 11.50 -1.71
N ILE A 258 1.20 10.63 -2.65
CA ILE A 258 1.54 10.71 -4.06
C ILE A 258 0.25 10.92 -4.83
N TYR A 259 0.19 11.94 -5.72
CA TYR A 259 -1.05 12.34 -6.39
C TYR A 259 -0.79 13.10 -7.70
N ASP A 260 -1.79 13.07 -8.60
CA ASP A 260 -1.86 13.83 -9.86
C ASP A 260 -2.19 15.30 -9.67
#